data_055874847fa29caab6c10b1f71b295ef
#
_entry.id   055874847fa29caab6c10b1f71b295ef
#
_cell.length_a   1.000
_cell.length_b   1.000
_cell.length_c   1.000
_cell.angle_alpha   90.00
_cell.angle_beta   90.00
_cell.angle_gamma   90.00
#
_symmetry.space_group_name_H-M   'P 1'
#
loop_
_entity.id
_entity.type
_entity.pdbx_description
1 polymer ?
#
loop_
_entity_poly.entity_id
_entity_poly.type
_entity_poly.pdbx_seq_one_letter_code
_entity_poly.pdbx_strand_id
1 'polypeptide(L)'
;MAAYKEKNQEHAYKRIQRDIKSGDLKNLLFFYGEEEYLINWALDEIVNRYIDPGVGTLNRTSFNWKSTSVEELIEECETLPMFAEKRVVIIEGFKAGEEKSKEDQEPADTAEAEESAEEEVVDDKKQKDLIRYAEMLPDSCFLILTSQSADKRRKIYKTINSLGACYEFSRLDEPDVRSLIKKRLAKSGKTAEANVIRRIIEMSGYLDKQSNYKLYNLENDIKKLVAHSVGNEILITDLNETLSRNTEAYVFDMIDAISQNRKGDALSLLHSLINSGEVWQKLLALICSSYEVLLIVKEMKEDGFGLGEIFKKTGIHEYRIKIASGISGRYSSRQLRHILCSCFTADKNIKFGLLDEKLAIEMLIACI
;
A
#
# COMPACT_ATOMS: atom_id res chain seq x y z
N MET A 1 -7.20 -19.19 -20.54
CA MET A 1 -6.67 -20.24 -19.62
C MET A 1 -5.33 -19.87 -18.93
N ALA A 2 -4.80 -18.68 -19.07
CA ALA A 2 -3.52 -18.27 -18.45
C ALA A 2 -3.67 -17.56 -17.09
N ALA A 3 -4.83 -17.01 -16.73
CA ALA A 3 -5.05 -16.21 -15.52
C ALA A 3 -5.31 -17.02 -14.22
N TYR A 4 -5.34 -18.36 -14.30
CA TYR A 4 -5.72 -19.21 -13.14
C TYR A 4 -4.52 -19.83 -12.41
N LYS A 5 -3.26 -19.57 -12.85
CA LYS A 5 -2.06 -20.18 -12.26
C LYS A 5 -1.30 -19.29 -11.26
N GLU A 6 -1.63 -17.98 -11.13
CA GLU A 6 -0.91 -17.09 -10.22
C GLU A 6 -1.39 -17.10 -8.75
N LYS A 7 -2.47 -17.77 -8.44
CA LYS A 7 -3.10 -17.77 -7.11
C LYS A 7 -2.41 -18.64 -6.03
N ASN A 8 -1.26 -19.28 -6.32
CA ASN A 8 -0.57 -20.17 -5.37
C ASN A 8 0.94 -19.91 -5.22
N GLN A 9 1.44 -18.73 -5.58
CA GLN A 9 2.82 -18.39 -5.21
C GLN A 9 2.83 -17.83 -3.78
N GLU A 10 3.63 -18.47 -2.94
CA GLU A 10 3.92 -18.02 -1.57
C GLU A 10 4.40 -16.56 -1.60
N HIS A 11 3.81 -15.70 -0.77
CA HIS A 11 4.18 -14.29 -0.73
C HIS A 11 5.69 -14.10 -0.40
N ALA A 12 6.32 -13.11 -1.01
CA ALA A 12 7.76 -12.86 -0.91
C ALA A 12 8.27 -12.82 0.55
N TYR A 13 7.50 -12.26 1.48
CA TYR A 13 7.91 -12.19 2.88
C TYR A 13 8.03 -13.58 3.55
N LYS A 14 7.21 -14.55 3.16
CA LYS A 14 7.31 -15.94 3.66
C LYS A 14 8.50 -16.65 3.02
N ARG A 15 8.68 -16.43 1.70
CA ARG A 15 9.79 -17.01 0.93
C ARG A 15 11.12 -16.52 1.46
N ILE A 16 11.33 -15.22 1.62
CA ILE A 16 12.59 -14.66 2.16
C ILE A 16 12.87 -15.16 3.58
N GLN A 17 11.85 -15.27 4.43
CA GLN A 17 11.99 -15.79 5.79
C GLN A 17 12.45 -17.26 5.81
N ARG A 18 11.95 -18.07 4.89
CA ARG A 18 12.40 -19.45 4.72
C ARG A 18 13.84 -19.50 4.23
N ASP A 19 14.16 -18.71 3.18
CA ASP A 19 15.48 -18.71 2.55
C ASP A 19 16.57 -18.19 3.50
N ILE A 20 16.26 -17.22 4.38
CA ILE A 20 17.16 -16.79 5.47
C ILE A 20 17.37 -17.92 6.49
N LYS A 21 16.31 -18.65 6.86
CA LYS A 21 16.41 -19.74 7.86
C LYS A 21 17.17 -20.97 7.34
N SER A 22 16.99 -21.31 6.06
CA SER A 22 17.70 -22.43 5.43
C SER A 22 19.17 -22.10 5.10
N GLY A 23 19.54 -20.83 5.05
CA GLY A 23 20.85 -20.39 4.59
C GLY A 23 21.04 -20.43 3.08
N ASP A 24 19.96 -20.63 2.31
CA ASP A 24 19.98 -20.72 0.84
C ASP A 24 19.84 -19.34 0.15
N LEU A 25 20.15 -18.27 0.87
CA LEU A 25 20.03 -16.91 0.35
C LEU A 25 21.11 -16.65 -0.71
N LYS A 26 20.72 -16.16 -1.89
CA LYS A 26 21.64 -15.76 -2.94
C LYS A 26 22.34 -14.46 -2.58
N ASN A 27 23.57 -14.27 -3.07
CA ASN A 27 24.35 -13.04 -2.81
C ASN A 27 23.79 -11.82 -3.53
N LEU A 28 23.17 -11.98 -4.70
CA LEU A 28 22.46 -10.92 -5.42
C LEU A 28 20.96 -11.03 -5.13
N LEU A 29 20.37 -9.98 -4.58
CA LEU A 29 18.95 -9.91 -4.24
C LEU A 29 18.31 -8.68 -4.88
N PHE A 30 17.08 -8.84 -5.37
CA PHE A 30 16.28 -7.71 -5.86
C PHE A 30 14.93 -7.68 -5.13
N PHE A 31 14.73 -6.66 -4.31
CA PHE A 31 13.51 -6.39 -3.55
C PHE A 31 12.74 -5.27 -4.22
N TYR A 32 11.50 -5.54 -4.60
CA TYR A 32 10.68 -4.53 -5.25
C TYR A 32 9.21 -4.70 -4.86
N GLY A 33 8.44 -3.62 -5.00
CA GLY A 33 7.01 -3.63 -4.71
C GLY A 33 6.55 -2.43 -3.92
N GLU A 34 5.23 -2.35 -3.75
CA GLU A 34 4.57 -1.21 -3.13
C GLU A 34 4.65 -1.18 -1.60
N GLU A 35 4.99 -2.33 -0.96
CA GLU A 35 5.09 -2.45 0.50
C GLU A 35 6.53 -2.26 1.00
N GLU A 36 6.95 -1.01 1.03
CA GLU A 36 8.26 -0.60 1.52
C GLU A 36 8.57 -1.10 2.94
N TYR A 37 7.54 -1.18 3.79
CA TYR A 37 7.66 -1.75 5.13
C TYR A 37 8.19 -3.19 5.12
N LEU A 38 7.73 -4.03 4.19
CA LEU A 38 8.19 -5.42 4.07
C LEU A 38 9.59 -5.50 3.45
N ILE A 39 9.95 -4.57 2.57
CA ILE A 39 11.32 -4.47 2.03
C ILE A 39 12.28 -4.15 3.18
N ASN A 40 12.00 -3.11 3.97
CA ASN A 40 12.83 -2.73 5.11
C ASN A 40 12.90 -3.83 6.16
N TRP A 41 11.77 -4.48 6.46
CA TRP A 41 11.74 -5.64 7.35
C TRP A 41 12.64 -6.78 6.85
N ALA A 42 12.63 -7.09 5.55
CA ALA A 42 13.48 -8.14 4.97
C ALA A 42 14.96 -7.77 5.04
N LEU A 43 15.30 -6.50 4.78
CA LEU A 43 16.67 -5.99 4.96
C LEU A 43 17.14 -6.16 6.41
N ASP A 44 16.32 -5.78 7.38
CA ASP A 44 16.64 -5.91 8.79
C ASP A 44 16.80 -7.39 9.23
N GLU A 45 15.96 -8.30 8.72
CA GLU A 45 16.08 -9.74 9.00
C GLU A 45 17.42 -10.32 8.46
N ILE A 46 17.84 -9.89 7.25
CA ILE A 46 19.14 -10.29 6.69
C ILE A 46 20.29 -9.74 7.55
N VAL A 47 20.25 -8.44 7.85
CA VAL A 47 21.29 -7.80 8.68
C VAL A 47 21.39 -8.49 10.04
N ASN A 48 20.27 -8.68 10.73
CA ASN A 48 20.25 -9.32 12.05
C ASN A 48 20.71 -10.79 12.03
N ARG A 49 20.60 -11.47 10.89
CA ARG A 49 21.03 -12.88 10.76
C ARG A 49 22.53 -13.02 10.53
N TYR A 50 23.14 -12.10 9.75
CA TYR A 50 24.52 -12.26 9.26
C TYR A 50 25.50 -11.24 9.83
N ILE A 51 25.01 -10.22 10.56
CA ILE A 51 25.84 -9.16 11.14
C ILE A 51 25.47 -9.00 12.61
N ASP A 52 26.46 -9.07 13.48
CA ASP A 52 26.28 -8.80 14.90
C ASP A 52 25.86 -7.35 15.15
N PRO A 53 24.92 -7.09 16.07
CA PRO A 53 24.43 -5.72 16.34
C PRO A 53 25.55 -4.72 16.70
N GLY A 54 26.63 -5.16 17.31
CA GLY A 54 27.77 -4.32 17.71
C GLY A 54 28.62 -3.81 16.55
N VAL A 55 28.55 -4.44 15.38
CA VAL A 55 29.34 -4.11 14.18
C VAL A 55 28.47 -3.80 12.96
N GLY A 56 27.19 -3.59 13.16
CA GLY A 56 26.21 -3.34 12.10
C GLY A 56 26.58 -2.17 11.19
N THR A 57 27.03 -1.06 11.75
CA THR A 57 27.42 0.14 11.01
C THR A 57 28.66 -0.03 10.15
N LEU A 58 29.51 -1.02 10.44
CA LEU A 58 30.74 -1.29 9.69
C LEU A 58 30.50 -2.21 8.48
N ASN A 59 29.42 -2.98 8.49
CA ASN A 59 29.15 -4.02 7.51
C ASN A 59 27.86 -3.80 6.70
N ARG A 60 27.16 -2.68 6.93
CA ARG A 60 25.97 -2.28 6.18
C ARG A 60 26.19 -0.91 5.57
N THR A 61 26.12 -0.81 4.24
CA THR A 61 26.23 0.44 3.51
C THR A 61 25.04 0.56 2.56
N SER A 62 24.44 1.76 2.48
CA SER A 62 23.34 2.07 1.58
C SER A 62 23.75 3.16 0.61
N PHE A 63 23.46 2.94 -0.67
CA PHE A 63 23.73 3.87 -1.76
C PHE A 63 22.46 4.22 -2.50
N ASN A 64 22.37 5.44 -3.01
CA ASN A 64 21.30 5.83 -3.93
C ASN A 64 21.75 5.59 -5.37
N TRP A 65 20.95 4.83 -6.15
CA TRP A 65 21.28 4.48 -7.51
C TRP A 65 21.62 5.68 -8.40
N LYS A 66 20.91 6.79 -8.24
CA LYS A 66 21.11 7.98 -9.08
C LYS A 66 22.44 8.69 -8.84
N SER A 67 22.91 8.75 -7.60
CA SER A 67 24.06 9.57 -7.20
C SER A 67 25.38 8.83 -7.08
N THR A 68 25.39 7.49 -7.09
CA THR A 68 26.58 6.66 -6.85
C THR A 68 27.09 6.05 -8.14
N SER A 69 28.40 6.00 -8.36
CA SER A 69 29.02 5.34 -9.52
C SER A 69 29.05 3.82 -9.34
N VAL A 70 29.26 3.07 -10.44
CA VAL A 70 29.40 1.61 -10.37
C VAL A 70 30.71 1.23 -9.70
N GLU A 71 31.76 2.02 -9.92
CA GLU A 71 33.08 1.83 -9.36
C GLU A 71 33.03 1.89 -7.81
N GLU A 72 32.34 2.90 -7.25
CA GLU A 72 32.13 3.01 -5.78
C GLU A 72 31.34 1.82 -5.24
N LEU A 73 30.34 1.33 -5.95
CA LEU A 73 29.56 0.15 -5.55
C LEU A 73 30.42 -1.12 -5.55
N ILE A 74 31.31 -1.27 -6.55
CA ILE A 74 32.24 -2.40 -6.66
C ILE A 74 33.24 -2.36 -5.49
N GLU A 75 33.86 -1.21 -5.23
CA GLU A 75 34.82 -1.05 -4.13
C GLU A 75 34.21 -1.43 -2.79
N GLU A 76 32.95 -1.05 -2.56
CA GLU A 76 32.24 -1.39 -1.35
C GLU A 76 31.89 -2.88 -1.24
N CYS A 77 31.52 -3.52 -2.36
CA CYS A 77 31.25 -4.95 -2.39
C CYS A 77 32.51 -5.82 -2.19
N GLU A 78 33.68 -5.34 -2.66
CA GLU A 78 34.98 -6.00 -2.52
C GLU A 78 35.57 -5.83 -1.11
N THR A 79 35.04 -4.89 -0.33
CA THR A 79 35.51 -4.66 1.04
C THR A 79 35.10 -5.83 1.93
N LEU A 80 36.07 -6.45 2.60
CA LEU A 80 35.84 -7.60 3.47
C LEU A 80 34.99 -7.22 4.69
N PRO A 81 34.09 -8.12 5.16
CA PRO A 81 33.32 -7.88 6.36
C PRO A 81 34.23 -7.81 7.60
N MET A 82 33.92 -6.87 8.50
CA MET A 82 34.63 -6.68 9.76
C MET A 82 33.86 -7.33 10.91
N PHE A 83 34.40 -8.40 11.48
CA PHE A 83 33.79 -9.15 12.59
C PHE A 83 32.36 -9.63 12.31
N ALA A 84 32.03 -9.94 11.06
CA ALA A 84 30.73 -10.44 10.61
C ALA A 84 30.91 -11.52 9.55
N GLU A 85 29.87 -12.34 9.33
CA GLU A 85 29.90 -13.37 8.28
C GLU A 85 29.80 -12.78 6.88
N LYS A 86 29.06 -11.69 6.74
CA LYS A 86 28.75 -11.05 5.47
C LYS A 86 28.80 -9.51 5.57
N ARG A 87 29.09 -8.88 4.47
CA ARG A 87 28.84 -7.47 4.22
C ARG A 87 27.52 -7.30 3.48
N VAL A 88 26.75 -6.27 3.78
CA VAL A 88 25.47 -5.99 3.13
C VAL A 88 25.53 -4.62 2.45
N VAL A 89 25.50 -4.61 1.13
CA VAL A 89 25.47 -3.40 0.30
C VAL A 89 24.08 -3.26 -0.28
N ILE A 90 23.41 -2.15 0.01
CA ILE A 90 22.04 -1.87 -0.41
C ILE A 90 22.06 -0.76 -1.45
N ILE A 91 21.38 -0.97 -2.57
CA ILE A 91 21.19 0.04 -3.61
C ILE A 91 19.72 0.44 -3.65
N GLU A 92 19.43 1.68 -3.25
CA GLU A 92 18.09 2.22 -3.21
C GLU A 92 17.72 2.91 -4.52
N GLY A 93 16.46 2.75 -4.95
CA GLY A 93 15.94 3.40 -6.15
C GLY A 93 16.46 2.82 -7.46
N PHE A 94 16.87 1.53 -7.45
CA PHE A 94 17.30 0.84 -8.67
C PHE A 94 16.16 0.75 -9.69
N LYS A 95 16.40 1.21 -10.92
CA LYS A 95 15.38 1.22 -11.96
C LYS A 95 15.45 -0.05 -12.81
N ALA A 96 14.68 -1.07 -12.49
CA ALA A 96 14.53 -2.25 -13.36
C ALA A 96 13.51 -2.04 -14.51
N GLY A 97 13.22 -0.79 -14.86
CA GLY A 97 12.18 -0.34 -15.79
C GLY A 97 10.89 0.02 -15.08
N GLU A 98 10.45 1.26 -15.23
CA GLU A 98 9.12 1.68 -14.79
C GLU A 98 8.07 1.11 -15.75
N GLU A 99 6.97 0.55 -15.23
CA GLU A 99 5.75 0.40 -16.02
C GLU A 99 5.24 1.82 -16.29
N LYS A 100 5.39 2.31 -17.54
CA LYS A 100 4.76 3.58 -17.94
C LYS A 100 3.26 3.42 -17.75
N SER A 101 2.71 4.09 -16.74
CA SER A 101 1.28 4.22 -16.59
C SER A 101 0.73 4.96 -17.82
N LYS A 102 -0.42 4.53 -18.33
CA LYS A 102 -1.02 5.11 -19.55
C LYS A 102 -1.48 6.57 -19.38
N GLU A 103 -1.28 7.14 -18.20
CA GLU A 103 -1.69 8.52 -17.87
C GLU A 103 -0.59 9.57 -18.08
N ASP A 104 0.69 9.16 -18.30
CA ASP A 104 1.82 10.10 -18.44
C ASP A 104 2.16 10.46 -19.91
N GLN A 105 1.19 10.41 -20.81
CA GLN A 105 1.36 10.87 -22.21
C GLN A 105 0.83 12.28 -22.39
N GLU A 106 1.37 13.26 -21.66
CA GLU A 106 1.37 14.64 -22.16
C GLU A 106 2.60 14.84 -23.10
N PRO A 107 2.45 15.60 -24.20
CA PRO A 107 3.56 15.85 -25.10
C PRO A 107 4.59 16.76 -24.41
N ALA A 108 5.70 16.15 -23.95
CA ALA A 108 6.83 16.88 -23.40
C ALA A 108 7.49 17.75 -24.47
N ASP A 109 7.92 18.95 -24.09
CA ASP A 109 8.74 19.84 -24.92
C ASP A 109 10.03 19.12 -25.37
N THR A 110 10.49 19.40 -26.58
CA THR A 110 11.60 18.69 -27.24
C THR A 110 12.91 18.67 -26.46
N ALA A 111 13.18 19.65 -25.60
CA ALA A 111 14.38 19.72 -24.76
C ALA A 111 14.36 18.73 -23.59
N GLU A 112 13.21 18.55 -22.93
CA GLU A 112 13.04 17.59 -21.83
C GLU A 112 13.07 16.13 -22.34
N ALA A 113 12.68 15.90 -23.60
CA ALA A 113 12.73 14.58 -24.24
C ALA A 113 14.17 14.16 -24.59
N GLU A 114 15.06 15.10 -24.96
CA GLU A 114 16.47 14.82 -25.22
C GLU A 114 17.24 14.52 -23.92
N GLU A 115 17.03 15.29 -22.87
CA GLU A 115 17.65 15.09 -21.54
C GLU A 115 17.22 13.75 -20.91
N SER A 116 15.95 13.38 -21.02
CA SER A 116 15.44 12.07 -20.57
C SER A 116 16.00 10.88 -21.35
N ALA A 117 16.28 11.06 -22.65
CA ALA A 117 16.88 10.01 -23.49
C ALA A 117 18.38 9.78 -23.16
N GLU A 118 19.12 10.83 -22.85
CA GLU A 118 20.51 10.74 -22.41
C GLU A 118 20.61 10.07 -21.02
N GLU A 119 19.74 10.42 -20.08
CA GLU A 119 19.66 9.75 -18.77
C GLU A 119 19.35 8.26 -18.90
N GLU A 120 18.42 7.85 -19.78
CA GLU A 120 18.10 6.43 -20.00
C GLU A 120 19.31 5.65 -20.57
N VAL A 121 20.08 6.23 -21.49
CA VAL A 121 21.26 5.59 -22.07
C VAL A 121 22.38 5.41 -21.04
N VAL A 122 22.61 6.41 -20.19
CA VAL A 122 23.58 6.35 -19.09
C VAL A 122 23.18 5.30 -18.07
N ASP A 123 21.90 5.25 -17.71
CA ASP A 123 21.37 4.28 -16.76
C ASP A 123 21.47 2.83 -17.28
N ASP A 124 21.17 2.60 -18.56
CA ASP A 124 21.30 1.28 -19.21
C ASP A 124 22.76 0.78 -19.25
N LYS A 125 23.75 1.67 -19.44
CA LYS A 125 25.16 1.31 -19.37
C LYS A 125 25.56 0.94 -17.95
N LYS A 126 25.22 1.79 -17.00
CA LYS A 126 25.46 1.59 -15.56
C LYS A 126 24.87 0.26 -15.05
N GLN A 127 23.65 -0.06 -15.46
CA GLN A 127 23.01 -1.33 -15.15
C GLN A 127 23.76 -2.54 -15.71
N LYS A 128 24.23 -2.46 -16.96
CA LYS A 128 24.99 -3.55 -17.59
C LYS A 128 26.34 -3.81 -16.90
N ASP A 129 27.02 -2.74 -16.49
CA ASP A 129 28.30 -2.84 -15.81
C ASP A 129 28.12 -3.45 -14.40
N LEU A 130 27.09 -3.02 -13.67
CA LEU A 130 26.73 -3.62 -12.36
C LEU A 130 26.39 -5.11 -12.48
N ILE A 131 25.63 -5.51 -13.50
CA ILE A 131 25.24 -6.92 -13.68
C ILE A 131 26.44 -7.77 -14.08
N ARG A 132 27.35 -7.24 -14.90
CA ARG A 132 28.59 -7.96 -15.22
C ARG A 132 29.41 -8.21 -13.96
N TYR A 133 29.50 -7.21 -13.07
CA TYR A 133 30.15 -7.38 -11.78
C TYR A 133 29.43 -8.40 -10.89
N ALA A 134 28.09 -8.39 -10.88
CA ALA A 134 27.31 -9.31 -10.06
C ALA A 134 27.54 -10.81 -10.39
N GLU A 135 28.06 -11.14 -11.56
CA GLU A 135 28.51 -12.51 -11.92
C GLU A 135 29.76 -12.93 -11.13
N MET A 136 30.53 -11.97 -10.63
CA MET A 136 31.78 -12.18 -9.87
C MET A 136 31.65 -11.74 -8.40
N LEU A 137 30.43 -11.48 -7.94
CA LEU A 137 30.17 -10.98 -6.59
C LEU A 137 30.78 -11.91 -5.54
N PRO A 138 31.56 -11.39 -4.57
CA PRO A 138 32.19 -12.22 -3.54
C PRO A 138 31.14 -12.93 -2.66
N ASP A 139 31.46 -14.14 -2.25
CA ASP A 139 30.60 -14.89 -1.31
C ASP A 139 30.43 -14.18 0.04
N SER A 140 31.34 -13.30 0.39
CA SER A 140 31.28 -12.50 1.62
C SER A 140 30.33 -11.31 1.57
N CYS A 141 29.75 -10.99 0.37
CA CYS A 141 28.89 -9.82 0.18
C CYS A 141 27.48 -10.20 -0.25
N PHE A 142 26.48 -9.55 0.35
CA PHE A 142 25.12 -9.45 -0.17
C PHE A 142 24.96 -8.12 -0.88
N LEU A 143 24.65 -8.15 -2.17
CA LEU A 143 24.24 -6.99 -2.95
C LEU A 143 22.73 -6.99 -3.10
N ILE A 144 22.06 -6.02 -2.50
CA ILE A 144 20.60 -5.93 -2.44
C ILE A 144 20.15 -4.69 -3.19
N LEU A 145 19.45 -4.89 -4.30
CA LEU A 145 18.82 -3.83 -5.07
C LEU A 145 17.41 -3.61 -4.56
N THR A 146 16.96 -2.35 -4.40
CA THR A 146 15.58 -2.04 -4.00
C THR A 146 14.90 -1.11 -4.99
N SER A 147 13.60 -1.33 -5.25
CA SER A 147 12.78 -0.53 -6.16
C SER A 147 11.32 -0.52 -5.74
N GLN A 148 10.57 0.50 -6.16
CA GLN A 148 9.11 0.52 -5.96
C GLN A 148 8.38 -0.41 -6.94
N SER A 149 8.94 -0.62 -8.14
CA SER A 149 8.34 -1.47 -9.17
C SER A 149 9.42 -2.12 -10.04
N ALA A 150 9.06 -3.16 -10.80
CA ALA A 150 9.93 -3.81 -11.76
C ALA A 150 9.15 -4.36 -12.96
N ASP A 151 9.64 -4.09 -14.17
CA ASP A 151 9.11 -4.74 -15.39
C ASP A 151 9.78 -6.10 -15.57
N LYS A 152 9.03 -7.17 -15.24
CA LYS A 152 9.49 -8.57 -15.34
C LYS A 152 9.84 -9.02 -16.76
N ARG A 153 9.42 -8.26 -17.78
CA ARG A 153 9.69 -8.56 -19.22
C ARG A 153 11.09 -8.11 -19.62
N ARG A 154 11.64 -7.10 -18.95
CA ARG A 154 12.96 -6.53 -19.27
C ARG A 154 14.08 -7.55 -19.07
N LYS A 155 15.10 -7.44 -19.94
CA LYS A 155 16.28 -8.30 -19.90
C LYS A 155 17.00 -8.21 -18.55
N ILE A 156 17.11 -6.99 -18.00
CA ILE A 156 17.75 -6.74 -16.70
C ILE A 156 17.12 -7.55 -15.56
N TYR A 157 15.78 -7.53 -15.46
CA TYR A 157 15.05 -8.32 -14.45
C TYR A 157 15.33 -9.82 -14.60
N LYS A 158 15.27 -10.34 -15.84
CA LYS A 158 15.53 -11.76 -16.13
C LYS A 158 16.93 -12.17 -15.77
N THR A 159 17.91 -11.29 -16.04
CA THR A 159 19.33 -11.55 -15.71
C THR A 159 19.54 -11.54 -14.20
N ILE A 160 19.01 -10.55 -13.48
CA ILE A 160 19.07 -10.54 -12.00
C ILE A 160 18.42 -11.80 -11.42
N ASN A 161 17.26 -12.20 -11.93
CA ASN A 161 16.56 -13.39 -11.45
C ASN A 161 17.29 -14.71 -11.78
N SER A 162 18.16 -14.75 -12.80
CA SER A 162 18.98 -15.92 -13.12
C SER A 162 20.25 -16.01 -12.28
N LEU A 163 20.89 -14.88 -11.95
CA LEU A 163 22.11 -14.81 -11.16
C LEU A 163 21.82 -14.86 -9.65
N GLY A 164 20.70 -14.28 -9.26
CA GLY A 164 20.31 -14.10 -7.87
C GLY A 164 18.87 -14.52 -7.58
N ALA A 165 18.19 -13.71 -6.77
CA ALA A 165 16.77 -13.91 -6.46
C ALA A 165 16.00 -12.59 -6.43
N CYS A 166 14.79 -12.60 -7.02
CA CYS A 166 13.87 -11.48 -7.03
C CYS A 166 12.70 -11.74 -6.06
N TYR A 167 12.37 -10.75 -5.23
CA TYR A 167 11.29 -10.81 -4.26
C TYR A 167 10.34 -9.63 -4.45
N GLU A 168 9.08 -9.92 -4.77
CA GLU A 168 8.03 -8.93 -4.96
C GLU A 168 7.22 -8.73 -3.68
N PHE A 169 7.37 -7.57 -3.06
CA PHE A 169 6.65 -7.20 -1.85
C PHE A 169 5.38 -6.41 -2.18
N SER A 170 4.37 -7.13 -2.62
CA SER A 170 3.03 -6.61 -2.85
C SER A 170 2.24 -6.47 -1.54
N ARG A 171 1.05 -5.88 -1.61
CA ARG A 171 0.14 -5.86 -0.45
C ARG A 171 -0.18 -7.26 0.02
N LEU A 172 -0.25 -7.42 1.34
CA LEU A 172 -0.66 -8.68 1.98
C LEU A 172 -2.15 -8.93 1.75
N ASP A 173 -2.52 -10.19 1.61
CA ASP A 173 -3.92 -10.60 1.66
C ASP A 173 -4.48 -10.60 3.10
N GLU A 174 -5.81 -10.73 3.25
CA GLU A 174 -6.46 -10.68 4.57
C GLU A 174 -5.91 -11.74 5.56
N PRO A 175 -5.70 -13.02 5.18
CA PRO A 175 -5.09 -14.02 6.06
C PRO A 175 -3.71 -13.62 6.57
N ASP A 176 -2.88 -13.05 5.69
CA ASP A 176 -1.51 -12.65 6.04
C ASP A 176 -1.49 -11.41 6.93
N VAL A 177 -2.33 -10.41 6.65
CA VAL A 177 -2.52 -9.24 7.55
C VAL A 177 -3.00 -9.68 8.93
N ARG A 178 -3.96 -10.58 8.98
CA ARG A 178 -4.48 -11.15 10.25
C ARG A 178 -3.37 -11.85 11.04
N SER A 179 -2.53 -12.62 10.36
CA SER A 179 -1.38 -13.30 10.97
C SER A 179 -0.35 -12.29 11.47
N LEU A 180 -0.07 -11.23 10.70
CA LEU A 180 0.83 -10.15 11.10
C LEU A 180 0.35 -9.46 12.37
N ILE A 181 -0.90 -9.03 12.42
CA ILE A 181 -1.50 -8.39 13.61
C ILE A 181 -1.35 -9.29 14.84
N LYS A 182 -1.73 -10.56 14.73
CA LYS A 182 -1.60 -11.53 15.84
C LYS A 182 -0.16 -11.63 16.35
N LYS A 183 0.81 -11.74 15.45
CA LYS A 183 2.23 -11.82 15.81
C LYS A 183 2.74 -10.55 16.50
N ARG A 184 2.29 -9.37 16.04
CA ARG A 184 2.68 -8.09 16.64
C ARG A 184 2.10 -7.90 18.03
N LEU A 185 0.83 -8.22 18.21
CA LEU A 185 0.19 -8.20 19.53
C LEU A 185 0.86 -9.18 20.50
N ALA A 186 1.09 -10.42 20.06
CA ALA A 186 1.77 -11.42 20.89
C ALA A 186 3.19 -11.00 21.31
N LYS A 187 3.96 -10.35 20.40
CA LYS A 187 5.28 -9.80 20.74
C LYS A 187 5.23 -8.75 21.83
N SER A 188 4.11 -8.04 21.96
CA SER A 188 3.88 -7.03 23.00
C SER A 188 3.17 -7.58 24.23
N GLY A 189 2.99 -8.90 24.35
CA GLY A 189 2.28 -9.54 25.46
C GLY A 189 0.77 -9.31 25.44
N LYS A 190 0.20 -8.91 24.29
CA LYS A 190 -1.22 -8.62 24.09
C LYS A 190 -1.88 -9.69 23.23
N THR A 191 -3.20 -9.81 23.40
CA THR A 191 -4.05 -10.66 22.57
C THR A 191 -5.27 -9.86 22.09
N ALA A 192 -5.95 -10.36 21.07
CA ALA A 192 -7.23 -9.81 20.61
C ALA A 192 -8.09 -10.91 20.02
N GLU A 193 -9.40 -10.85 20.23
CA GLU A 193 -10.35 -11.75 19.60
C GLU A 193 -10.39 -11.60 18.07
N ALA A 194 -10.88 -12.63 17.37
CA ALA A 194 -10.94 -12.65 15.92
C ALA A 194 -11.82 -11.53 15.32
N ASN A 195 -12.88 -11.14 16.02
CA ASN A 195 -13.77 -10.02 15.66
C ASN A 195 -13.04 -8.66 15.78
N VAL A 196 -12.22 -8.48 16.83
CA VAL A 196 -11.41 -7.27 17.05
C VAL A 196 -10.35 -7.14 15.95
N ILE A 197 -9.63 -8.22 15.65
CA ILE A 197 -8.63 -8.22 14.56
C ILE A 197 -9.30 -7.91 13.22
N ARG A 198 -10.45 -8.50 12.93
CA ARG A 198 -11.21 -8.18 11.73
C ARG A 198 -11.59 -6.70 11.69
N ARG A 199 -12.02 -6.14 12.82
CA ARG A 199 -12.39 -4.72 12.91
C ARG A 199 -11.18 -3.79 12.70
N ILE A 200 -9.99 -4.15 13.20
CA ILE A 200 -8.74 -3.41 12.91
C ILE A 200 -8.49 -3.36 11.40
N ILE A 201 -8.60 -4.49 10.71
CA ILE A 201 -8.40 -4.58 9.25
C ILE A 201 -9.44 -3.72 8.51
N GLU A 202 -10.71 -3.82 8.90
CA GLU A 202 -11.80 -3.03 8.31
C GLU A 202 -11.58 -1.52 8.49
N MET A 203 -11.25 -1.08 9.71
CA MET A 203 -11.03 0.33 10.02
C MET A 203 -9.80 0.92 9.34
N SER A 204 -8.75 0.11 9.13
CA SER A 204 -7.53 0.54 8.47
C SER A 204 -7.74 0.82 6.97
N GLY A 205 -8.66 0.15 6.31
CA GLY A 205 -8.81 0.21 4.86
C GLY A 205 -7.59 -0.35 4.10
N TYR A 206 -6.71 -1.12 4.76
CA TYR A 206 -5.50 -1.66 4.17
C TYR A 206 -5.76 -2.55 2.95
N LEU A 207 -6.85 -3.29 2.96
CA LEU A 207 -7.21 -4.19 1.86
C LEU A 207 -7.74 -3.47 0.61
N ASP A 208 -8.05 -2.19 0.70
CA ASP A 208 -8.41 -1.38 -0.45
C ASP A 208 -7.15 -0.94 -1.20
N LYS A 209 -7.00 -1.39 -2.46
CA LYS A 209 -5.84 -1.06 -3.31
C LYS A 209 -5.75 0.43 -3.66
N GLN A 210 -6.86 1.15 -3.62
CA GLN A 210 -6.89 2.59 -3.86
C GLN A 210 -6.57 3.41 -2.61
N SER A 211 -6.52 2.76 -1.44
CA SER A 211 -6.18 3.41 -0.19
C SER A 211 -4.67 3.66 -0.09
N ASN A 212 -4.29 4.86 0.33
CA ASN A 212 -2.90 5.20 0.65
C ASN A 212 -2.43 4.60 1.99
N TYR A 213 -3.29 3.86 2.68
CA TYR A 213 -2.94 3.21 3.93
C TYR A 213 -2.08 1.97 3.64
N LYS A 214 -0.86 1.96 4.20
CA LYS A 214 0.15 0.89 4.01
C LYS A 214 0.41 0.15 5.32
N LEU A 215 1.20 -0.92 5.28
CA LEU A 215 1.59 -1.69 6.47
C LEU A 215 2.29 -0.84 7.53
N TYR A 216 3.02 0.19 7.13
CA TYR A 216 3.64 1.13 8.06
C TYR A 216 2.60 1.84 8.94
N ASN A 217 1.47 2.25 8.35
CA ASN A 217 0.35 2.85 9.09
C ASN A 217 -0.27 1.83 10.06
N LEU A 218 -0.48 0.59 9.59
CA LEU A 218 -1.02 -0.50 10.41
C LEU A 218 -0.12 -0.81 11.61
N GLU A 219 1.18 -0.85 11.41
CA GLU A 219 2.16 -1.08 12.48
C GLU A 219 2.10 0.04 13.54
N ASN A 220 1.98 1.30 13.11
CA ASN A 220 1.83 2.43 14.03
C ASN A 220 0.50 2.37 14.79
N ASP A 221 -0.56 1.99 14.14
CA ASP A 221 -1.87 1.83 14.77
C ASP A 221 -1.87 0.68 15.79
N ILE A 222 -1.21 -0.45 15.49
CA ILE A 222 -1.01 -1.53 16.46
C ILE A 222 -0.19 -1.03 17.67
N LYS A 223 0.87 -0.23 17.46
CA LYS A 223 1.65 0.36 18.55
C LYS A 223 0.80 1.27 19.45
N LYS A 224 -0.06 2.10 18.86
CA LYS A 224 -1.00 2.95 19.61
C LYS A 224 -1.96 2.11 20.44
N LEU A 225 -2.57 1.07 19.84
CA LEU A 225 -3.47 0.16 20.53
C LEU A 225 -2.79 -0.54 21.72
N VAL A 226 -1.57 -1.04 21.51
CA VAL A 226 -0.78 -1.68 22.56
C VAL A 226 -0.46 -0.71 23.71
N ALA A 227 -0.15 0.54 23.39
CA ALA A 227 0.16 1.57 24.39
C ALA A 227 -1.08 2.04 25.16
N HIS A 228 -2.24 2.07 24.52
CA HIS A 228 -3.49 2.54 25.10
C HIS A 228 -4.16 1.48 25.97
N SER A 229 -4.19 0.23 25.54
CA SER A 229 -4.92 -0.84 26.25
C SER A 229 -4.30 -1.14 27.62
N VAL A 230 -5.14 -1.16 28.67
CA VAL A 230 -4.68 -1.33 30.06
C VAL A 230 -4.43 -2.81 30.41
N GLY A 231 -5.21 -3.74 29.85
CA GLY A 231 -5.11 -5.18 30.09
C GLY A 231 -4.19 -5.90 29.07
N ASN A 232 -4.19 -7.23 29.15
CA ASN A 232 -3.49 -8.08 28.18
C ASN A 232 -4.31 -8.33 26.90
N GLU A 233 -5.58 -7.93 26.89
CA GLU A 233 -6.48 -8.09 25.77
C GLU A 233 -6.91 -6.73 25.21
N ILE A 234 -6.87 -6.60 23.89
CA ILE A 234 -7.34 -5.42 23.17
C ILE A 234 -8.83 -5.56 22.91
N LEU A 235 -9.61 -4.58 23.35
CA LEU A 235 -11.05 -4.54 23.24
C LEU A 235 -11.51 -3.65 22.07
N ILE A 236 -12.77 -3.82 21.65
CA ILE A 236 -13.37 -2.96 20.61
C ILE A 236 -13.42 -1.49 21.06
N THR A 237 -13.58 -1.22 22.34
CA THR A 237 -13.52 0.12 22.92
C THR A 237 -12.19 0.80 22.66
N ASP A 238 -11.07 0.08 22.86
CA ASP A 238 -9.73 0.60 22.63
C ASP A 238 -9.54 1.04 21.17
N LEU A 239 -10.14 0.30 20.22
CA LEU A 239 -10.10 0.65 18.80
C LEU A 239 -10.77 2.00 18.53
N ASN A 240 -11.94 2.21 19.11
CA ASN A 240 -12.72 3.43 18.90
C ASN A 240 -12.02 4.68 19.47
N GLU A 241 -11.23 4.50 20.52
CA GLU A 241 -10.53 5.58 21.22
C GLU A 241 -9.15 5.89 20.60
N THR A 242 -8.51 4.88 19.97
CA THR A 242 -7.11 4.97 19.54
C THR A 242 -6.91 5.04 18.04
N LEU A 243 -7.73 4.33 17.28
CA LEU A 243 -7.57 4.27 15.83
C LEU A 243 -8.32 5.43 15.19
N SER A 244 -7.57 6.28 14.51
CA SER A 244 -8.16 7.17 13.52
C SER A 244 -8.75 6.29 12.43
N ARG A 245 -10.07 6.23 12.33
CA ARG A 245 -10.73 5.50 11.25
C ARG A 245 -10.26 6.08 9.93
N ASN A 246 -10.06 5.24 8.91
CA ASN A 246 -9.88 5.73 7.56
C ASN A 246 -11.06 6.65 7.20
N THR A 247 -10.77 7.81 6.67
CA THR A 247 -11.77 8.82 6.25
C THR A 247 -12.90 8.20 5.42
N GLU A 248 -12.57 7.24 4.53
CA GLU A 248 -13.55 6.52 3.73
C GLU A 248 -14.52 5.66 4.58
N ALA A 249 -14.02 4.98 5.61
CA ALA A 249 -14.87 4.20 6.51
C ALA A 249 -15.85 5.10 7.27
N TYR A 250 -15.41 6.29 7.70
CA TYR A 250 -16.31 7.30 8.28
C TYR A 250 -17.36 7.80 7.29
N VAL A 251 -16.98 8.00 6.03
CA VAL A 251 -17.93 8.42 4.98
C VAL A 251 -18.98 7.33 4.74
N PHE A 252 -18.60 6.06 4.72
CA PHE A 252 -19.57 4.97 4.61
C PHE A 252 -20.47 4.86 5.85
N ASP A 253 -19.94 5.01 7.07
CA ASP A 253 -20.74 5.04 8.29
C ASP A 253 -21.72 6.24 8.28
N MET A 254 -21.29 7.39 7.77
CA MET A 254 -22.13 8.58 7.58
C MET A 254 -23.25 8.31 6.55
N ILE A 255 -22.95 7.69 5.42
CA ILE A 255 -23.93 7.32 4.40
C ILE A 255 -24.92 6.27 4.94
N ASP A 256 -24.45 5.32 5.76
CA ASP A 256 -25.31 4.35 6.43
C ASP A 256 -26.27 5.06 7.39
N ALA A 257 -25.80 6.03 8.18
CA ALA A 257 -26.63 6.85 9.06
C ALA A 257 -27.68 7.66 8.27
N ILE A 258 -27.29 8.26 7.15
CA ILE A 258 -28.21 8.96 6.23
C ILE A 258 -29.29 8.00 5.72
N SER A 259 -28.89 6.80 5.26
CA SER A 259 -29.79 5.78 4.73
C SER A 259 -30.84 5.29 5.74
N GLN A 260 -30.55 5.46 7.02
CA GLN A 260 -31.43 5.15 8.14
C GLN A 260 -32.18 6.37 8.70
N ASN A 261 -32.10 7.51 7.99
CA ASN A 261 -32.68 8.79 8.40
C ASN A 261 -32.13 9.35 9.75
N ARG A 262 -30.92 8.92 10.16
CA ARG A 262 -30.21 9.40 11.35
C ARG A 262 -29.30 10.58 10.99
N LYS A 263 -29.91 11.68 10.50
CA LYS A 263 -29.16 12.84 9.97
C LYS A 263 -28.29 13.53 11.03
N GLY A 264 -28.71 13.53 12.29
CA GLY A 264 -27.91 14.07 13.40
C GLY A 264 -26.59 13.31 13.60
N ASP A 265 -26.64 11.97 13.53
CA ASP A 265 -25.44 11.13 13.63
C ASP A 265 -24.51 11.37 12.43
N ALA A 266 -25.07 11.50 11.21
CA ALA A 266 -24.31 11.77 10.01
C ALA A 266 -23.58 13.13 10.08
N LEU A 267 -24.24 14.19 10.55
CA LEU A 267 -23.60 15.49 10.76
C LEU A 267 -22.53 15.45 11.86
N SER A 268 -22.76 14.69 12.92
CA SER A 268 -21.75 14.50 13.98
C SER A 268 -20.50 13.80 13.45
N LEU A 269 -20.63 12.80 12.58
CA LEU A 269 -19.52 12.14 11.90
C LEU A 269 -18.79 13.10 10.95
N LEU A 270 -19.52 13.90 10.18
CA LEU A 270 -18.94 14.93 9.33
C LEU A 270 -18.09 15.92 10.15
N HIS A 271 -18.64 16.46 11.24
CA HIS A 271 -17.91 17.40 12.10
C HIS A 271 -16.67 16.76 12.75
N SER A 272 -16.74 15.47 13.11
CA SER A 272 -15.58 14.74 13.63
C SER A 272 -14.46 14.65 12.60
N LEU A 273 -14.77 14.41 11.31
CA LEU A 273 -13.79 14.38 10.23
C LEU A 273 -13.14 15.75 10.00
N ILE A 274 -13.93 16.81 10.05
CA ILE A 274 -13.43 18.18 9.89
C ILE A 274 -12.52 18.57 11.06
N ASN A 275 -12.93 18.26 12.28
CA ASN A 275 -12.13 18.52 13.47
C ASN A 275 -10.81 17.73 13.50
N SER A 276 -10.74 16.59 12.80
CA SER A 276 -9.51 15.83 12.59
C SER A 276 -8.59 16.40 11.50
N GLY A 277 -8.99 17.49 10.84
CA GLY A 277 -8.19 18.19 9.84
C GLY A 277 -8.45 17.78 8.38
N GLU A 278 -9.51 17.00 8.13
CA GLU A 278 -9.85 16.64 6.74
C GLU A 278 -10.41 17.84 5.99
N VAL A 279 -9.97 18.02 4.74
CA VAL A 279 -10.39 19.11 3.86
C VAL A 279 -11.75 18.82 3.22
N TRP A 280 -12.58 19.85 3.13
CA TRP A 280 -13.96 19.78 2.62
C TRP A 280 -14.05 19.18 1.20
N GLN A 281 -13.15 19.60 0.30
CA GLN A 281 -13.12 19.11 -1.07
C GLN A 281 -12.88 17.60 -1.14
N LYS A 282 -11.98 17.09 -0.29
CA LYS A 282 -11.72 15.65 -0.18
C LYS A 282 -12.94 14.91 0.35
N LEU A 283 -13.61 15.46 1.37
CA LEU A 283 -14.82 14.85 1.94
C LEU A 283 -15.95 14.78 0.91
N LEU A 284 -16.19 15.87 0.15
CA LEU A 284 -17.20 15.88 -0.91
C LEU A 284 -16.88 14.85 -2.00
N ALA A 285 -15.63 14.76 -2.44
CA ALA A 285 -15.19 13.78 -3.43
C ALA A 285 -15.41 12.34 -2.95
N LEU A 286 -15.11 12.05 -1.65
CA LEU A 286 -15.35 10.74 -1.05
C LEU A 286 -16.83 10.40 -0.94
N ILE A 287 -17.67 11.39 -0.58
CA ILE A 287 -19.13 11.23 -0.56
C ILE A 287 -19.65 10.88 -1.95
N CYS A 288 -19.26 11.64 -2.97
CA CYS A 288 -19.62 11.37 -4.37
C CYS A 288 -19.21 9.96 -4.81
N SER A 289 -17.94 9.61 -4.65
CA SER A 289 -17.41 8.29 -5.01
C SER A 289 -18.11 7.15 -4.27
N SER A 290 -18.47 7.34 -3.00
CA SER A 290 -19.21 6.34 -2.25
C SER A 290 -20.62 6.12 -2.80
N TYR A 291 -21.36 7.18 -3.16
CA TYR A 291 -22.67 7.06 -3.79
C TYR A 291 -22.60 6.49 -5.21
N GLU A 292 -21.51 6.77 -5.96
CA GLU A 292 -21.26 6.10 -7.24
C GLU A 292 -21.12 4.59 -7.07
N VAL A 293 -20.34 4.16 -6.09
CA VAL A 293 -20.19 2.73 -5.78
C VAL A 293 -21.53 2.10 -5.36
N LEU A 294 -22.35 2.81 -4.56
CA LEU A 294 -23.68 2.34 -4.21
C LEU A 294 -24.56 2.16 -5.46
N LEU A 295 -24.53 3.10 -6.38
CA LEU A 295 -25.32 3.03 -7.63
C LEU A 295 -24.87 1.88 -8.52
N ILE A 296 -23.55 1.75 -8.74
CA ILE A 296 -22.98 0.65 -9.55
C ILE A 296 -23.37 -0.70 -8.96
N VAL A 297 -23.17 -0.89 -7.65
CA VAL A 297 -23.51 -2.14 -6.97
C VAL A 297 -25.01 -2.42 -7.04
N LYS A 298 -25.85 -1.40 -6.89
CA LYS A 298 -27.30 -1.50 -6.98
C LYS A 298 -27.74 -1.98 -8.36
N GLU A 299 -27.31 -1.29 -9.42
CA GLU A 299 -27.69 -1.59 -10.80
C GLU A 299 -27.19 -2.98 -11.23
N MET A 300 -25.94 -3.32 -10.95
CA MET A 300 -25.39 -4.64 -11.28
C MET A 300 -26.07 -5.77 -10.51
N LYS A 301 -26.51 -5.55 -9.27
CA LYS A 301 -27.33 -6.55 -8.53
C LYS A 301 -28.72 -6.69 -9.12
N GLU A 302 -29.34 -5.61 -9.57
CA GLU A 302 -30.63 -5.64 -10.29
C GLU A 302 -30.52 -6.41 -11.62
N ASP A 303 -29.34 -6.34 -12.28
CA ASP A 303 -29.00 -7.11 -13.47
C ASP A 303 -28.60 -8.58 -13.16
N GLY A 304 -28.61 -8.98 -11.90
CA GLY A 304 -28.36 -10.37 -11.48
C GLY A 304 -26.89 -10.75 -11.24
N PHE A 305 -25.96 -9.78 -11.24
CA PHE A 305 -24.55 -10.05 -10.99
C PHE A 305 -24.27 -10.32 -9.51
N GLY A 306 -23.45 -11.35 -9.23
CA GLY A 306 -22.91 -11.64 -7.91
C GLY A 306 -21.77 -10.69 -7.51
N LEU A 307 -21.49 -10.54 -6.19
CA LEU A 307 -20.48 -9.61 -5.70
C LEU A 307 -19.08 -9.84 -6.32
N GLY A 308 -18.69 -11.11 -6.52
CA GLY A 308 -17.41 -11.46 -7.16
C GLY A 308 -17.35 -11.10 -8.65
N GLU A 309 -18.49 -11.08 -9.36
CA GLU A 309 -18.57 -10.64 -10.75
C GLU A 309 -18.52 -9.11 -10.86
N ILE A 310 -19.15 -8.43 -9.91
CA ILE A 310 -19.08 -6.95 -9.79
C ILE A 310 -17.61 -6.53 -9.62
N PHE A 311 -16.87 -7.18 -8.70
CA PHE A 311 -15.44 -6.94 -8.54
C PHE A 311 -14.65 -7.10 -9.83
N LYS A 312 -14.85 -8.23 -10.54
CA LYS A 312 -14.11 -8.52 -11.79
C LYS A 312 -14.39 -7.53 -12.91
N LYS A 313 -15.62 -7.01 -12.98
CA LYS A 313 -16.03 -6.08 -14.05
C LYS A 313 -15.67 -4.63 -13.76
N THR A 314 -15.74 -4.21 -12.50
CA THR A 314 -15.57 -2.80 -12.12
C THR A 314 -14.17 -2.49 -11.57
N GLY A 315 -13.44 -3.49 -11.08
CA GLY A 315 -12.19 -3.30 -10.33
C GLY A 315 -12.37 -2.71 -8.93
N ILE A 316 -13.61 -2.39 -8.52
CA ILE A 316 -13.90 -1.86 -7.18
C ILE A 316 -13.60 -2.94 -6.16
N HIS A 317 -12.86 -2.61 -5.11
CA HIS A 317 -12.42 -3.58 -4.10
C HIS A 317 -13.60 -4.30 -3.43
N GLU A 318 -13.47 -5.61 -3.20
CA GLU A 318 -14.54 -6.47 -2.62
C GLU A 318 -15.11 -5.92 -1.31
N TYR A 319 -14.29 -5.30 -0.48
CA TYR A 319 -14.72 -4.68 0.78
C TYR A 319 -15.69 -3.51 0.56
N ARG A 320 -15.39 -2.59 -0.38
CA ARG A 320 -16.28 -1.47 -0.74
C ARG A 320 -17.59 -1.99 -1.34
N ILE A 321 -17.51 -3.01 -2.21
CA ILE A 321 -18.70 -3.66 -2.81
C ILE A 321 -19.58 -4.28 -1.71
N LYS A 322 -18.97 -4.96 -0.73
CA LYS A 322 -19.69 -5.60 0.37
C LYS A 322 -20.43 -4.59 1.24
N ILE A 323 -19.79 -3.49 1.63
CA ILE A 323 -20.44 -2.41 2.40
C ILE A 323 -21.56 -1.77 1.56
N ALA A 324 -21.24 -1.38 0.33
CA ALA A 324 -22.21 -0.77 -0.58
C ALA A 324 -23.42 -1.69 -0.82
N SER A 325 -23.23 -3.00 -0.94
CA SER A 325 -24.29 -3.98 -1.07
C SER A 325 -25.25 -4.02 0.14
N GLY A 326 -24.73 -3.78 1.34
CA GLY A 326 -25.53 -3.70 2.56
C GLY A 326 -26.40 -2.44 2.63
N ILE A 327 -25.89 -1.31 2.10
CA ILE A 327 -26.56 -0.01 2.15
C ILE A 327 -27.47 0.22 0.93
N SER A 328 -27.04 -0.18 -0.27
CA SER A 328 -27.71 0.10 -1.54
C SER A 328 -29.15 -0.43 -1.61
N GLY A 329 -29.46 -1.47 -0.83
CA GLY A 329 -30.82 -2.01 -0.74
C GLY A 329 -31.86 -1.01 -0.22
N ARG A 330 -31.43 0.02 0.52
CA ARG A 330 -32.33 1.05 1.11
C ARG A 330 -32.65 2.20 0.16
N TYR A 331 -31.98 2.27 -0.98
CA TYR A 331 -32.19 3.29 -1.99
C TYR A 331 -32.72 2.68 -3.29
N SER A 332 -33.54 3.43 -4.02
CA SER A 332 -33.79 3.15 -5.45
C SER A 332 -32.68 3.73 -6.32
N SER A 333 -32.46 3.15 -7.51
CA SER A 333 -31.49 3.67 -8.49
C SER A 333 -31.78 5.14 -8.86
N ARG A 334 -33.07 5.55 -8.89
CA ARG A 334 -33.49 6.95 -9.11
C ARG A 334 -33.03 7.87 -7.97
N GLN A 335 -33.17 7.45 -6.72
CA GLN A 335 -32.71 8.24 -5.56
C GLN A 335 -31.19 8.41 -5.59
N LEU A 336 -30.41 7.34 -5.84
CA LEU A 336 -28.96 7.43 -5.92
C LEU A 336 -28.49 8.39 -7.02
N ARG A 337 -29.11 8.34 -8.20
CA ARG A 337 -28.82 9.31 -9.27
C ARG A 337 -29.18 10.74 -8.87
N HIS A 338 -30.29 10.96 -8.15
CA HIS A 338 -30.64 12.29 -7.65
C HIS A 338 -29.63 12.81 -6.63
N ILE A 339 -29.15 11.95 -5.73
CA ILE A 339 -28.09 12.28 -4.76
C ILE A 339 -26.80 12.69 -5.47
N LEU A 340 -26.39 11.96 -6.49
CA LEU A 340 -25.21 12.31 -7.29
C LEU A 340 -25.37 13.66 -8.00
N CYS A 341 -26.55 13.98 -8.52
CA CYS A 341 -26.87 15.31 -9.07
C CYS A 341 -26.77 16.40 -7.99
N SER A 342 -27.19 16.11 -6.76
CA SER A 342 -27.07 17.04 -5.62
C SER A 342 -25.61 17.23 -5.21
N CYS A 343 -24.79 16.18 -5.22
CA CYS A 343 -23.35 16.26 -4.99
C CYS A 343 -22.67 17.16 -6.05
N PHE A 344 -22.98 16.95 -7.33
CA PHE A 344 -22.49 17.80 -8.42
C PHE A 344 -22.90 19.27 -8.24
N THR A 345 -24.14 19.53 -7.81
CA THR A 345 -24.63 20.89 -7.54
C THR A 345 -23.89 21.54 -6.39
N ALA A 346 -23.60 20.78 -5.31
CA ALA A 346 -22.81 21.25 -4.18
C ALA A 346 -21.39 21.62 -4.62
N ASP A 347 -20.71 20.75 -5.37
CA ASP A 347 -19.36 20.99 -5.91
C ASP A 347 -19.32 22.23 -6.81
N LYS A 348 -20.30 22.34 -7.70
CA LYS A 348 -20.47 23.54 -8.56
C LYS A 348 -20.61 24.81 -7.72
N ASN A 349 -21.51 24.83 -6.74
CA ASN A 349 -21.76 26.01 -5.91
C ASN A 349 -20.53 26.45 -5.12
N ILE A 350 -19.74 25.48 -4.62
CA ILE A 350 -18.47 25.75 -3.94
C ILE A 350 -17.47 26.36 -4.93
N LYS A 351 -17.25 25.74 -6.08
CA LYS A 351 -16.27 26.19 -7.09
C LYS A 351 -16.59 27.57 -7.67
N PHE A 352 -17.87 27.93 -7.78
CA PHE A 352 -18.30 29.26 -8.23
C PHE A 352 -18.43 30.29 -7.10
N GLY A 353 -18.08 29.92 -5.85
CA GLY A 353 -18.16 30.83 -4.70
C GLY A 353 -19.58 31.22 -4.29
N LEU A 354 -20.58 30.43 -4.71
CA LEU A 354 -22.00 30.67 -4.41
C LEU A 354 -22.39 30.22 -3.00
N LEU A 355 -21.69 29.23 -2.46
CA LEU A 355 -21.87 28.73 -1.10
C LEU A 355 -20.51 28.46 -0.45
N ASP A 356 -20.45 28.71 0.86
CA ASP A 356 -19.35 28.27 1.70
C ASP A 356 -19.25 26.73 1.69
N GLU A 357 -18.03 26.21 1.69
CA GLU A 357 -17.76 24.77 1.57
C GLU A 357 -18.46 23.95 2.65
N LYS A 358 -18.38 24.42 3.91
CA LYS A 358 -19.00 23.79 5.06
C LYS A 358 -20.52 23.73 4.89
N LEU A 359 -21.11 24.89 4.61
CA LEU A 359 -22.55 25.01 4.47
C LEU A 359 -23.07 24.15 3.31
N ALA A 360 -22.35 24.09 2.19
CA ALA A 360 -22.75 23.31 1.02
C ALA A 360 -22.85 21.81 1.35
N ILE A 361 -21.86 21.25 2.11
CA ILE A 361 -21.86 19.83 2.45
C ILE A 361 -22.86 19.52 3.56
N GLU A 362 -23.00 20.40 4.56
CA GLU A 362 -24.04 20.26 5.59
C GLU A 362 -25.47 20.26 4.96
N MET A 363 -25.73 21.18 4.04
CA MET A 363 -26.99 21.22 3.28
C MET A 363 -27.18 19.96 2.42
N LEU A 364 -26.13 19.47 1.77
CA LEU A 364 -26.19 18.22 1.00
C LEU A 364 -26.67 17.07 1.89
N ILE A 365 -26.04 16.86 3.07
CA ILE A 365 -26.40 15.80 4.02
C ILE A 365 -27.83 16.00 4.55
N ALA A 366 -28.25 17.23 4.82
CA ALA A 366 -29.58 17.53 5.29
C ALA A 366 -30.67 17.28 4.25
N CYS A 367 -30.36 17.44 2.97
CA CYS A 367 -31.32 17.28 1.85
C CYS A 367 -31.42 15.84 1.32
N ILE A 368 -30.41 14.97 1.56
CA ILE A 368 -30.45 13.54 1.25
C ILE A 368 -31.32 12.83 2.28
#